data_25f7dca5b4f3d4e982736381fe93dbbc
#
_entry.id   25f7dca5b4f3d4e982736381fe93dbbc
#
_cell.length_a   1.000
_cell.length_b   1.000
_cell.length_c   1.000
_cell.angle_alpha   90.00
_cell.angle_beta   90.00
_cell.angle_gamma   90.00
#
_symmetry.space_group_name_H-M   'P 1'
#
loop_
_entity.id
_entity.type
_entity.pdbx_description
1 polymer ?
#
loop_
_entity_poly.entity_id
_entity_poly.type
_entity_poly.pdbx_seq_one_letter_code
_entity_poly.pdbx_strand_id
1 'polypeptide(L)'
;VDRSIPDWIVEHGVCIAEIRLKAIIIDQTGERGIYMDERLKKQLDFILEADKVKNIMRQTYLADGKRKENDAEHSWHLALMAVLLKEYAPEEVDLSKVIPMVLIHDLVEIDAGDTYAYDAVGGATQHTREEAAAQRIYGILPEDQGKWLYDLWEEFEAYEIPEAKYAHMLDNSQPLFLNNATDGISWVEHGVKKSQIYTRNRRTGEGAPKIWEYMQELIDQHVEKGHVIDDMSKKE
;
A
#
# COMPACT_ATOMS: atom_id res chain seq x y z
N VAL A 1 49.13 -19.65 8.33
CA VAL A 1 48.10 -18.94 9.09
C VAL A 1 47.02 -19.96 9.39
N ASP A 2 46.87 -20.25 10.69
CA ASP A 2 46.00 -21.28 11.24
C ASP A 2 44.52 -21.00 10.88
N ARG A 3 43.84 -21.97 10.28
CA ARG A 3 42.46 -21.89 9.86
C ARG A 3 41.50 -22.61 10.85
N SER A 4 41.87 -22.57 12.13
CA SER A 4 41.04 -23.19 13.16
C SER A 4 39.74 -22.37 13.37
N ILE A 5 38.62 -23.09 13.35
CA ILE A 5 37.30 -22.56 13.73
C ILE A 5 37.42 -22.04 15.18
N PRO A 6 37.00 -20.82 15.49
CA PRO A 6 37.03 -20.30 16.84
C PRO A 6 36.35 -21.22 17.85
N ASP A 7 37.00 -21.48 18.99
CA ASP A 7 36.54 -22.44 20.00
C ASP A 7 35.11 -22.21 20.50
N TRP A 8 34.61 -20.97 20.52
CA TRP A 8 33.21 -20.66 20.92
C TRP A 8 32.16 -21.26 20.00
N ILE A 9 32.50 -21.60 18.73
CA ILE A 9 31.60 -22.25 17.76
C ILE A 9 31.44 -23.73 18.09
N VAL A 10 32.49 -24.35 18.64
CA VAL A 10 32.50 -25.78 19.00
C VAL A 10 31.72 -26.02 20.29
N GLU A 11 31.82 -25.10 21.27
CA GLU A 11 31.20 -25.23 22.60
C GLU A 11 29.68 -25.06 22.61
N HIS A 12 29.09 -24.38 21.62
CA HIS A 12 27.67 -24.04 21.65
C HIS A 12 26.81 -24.85 20.67
N GLY A 13 27.36 -25.86 20.02
CA GLY A 13 26.60 -26.81 19.18
C GLY A 13 25.85 -26.15 17.99
N VAL A 14 26.33 -24.99 17.52
CA VAL A 14 25.70 -24.26 16.41
C VAL A 14 25.97 -25.01 15.12
N CYS A 15 24.92 -25.47 14.45
CA CYS A 15 25.01 -26.20 13.19
C CYS A 15 25.67 -25.31 12.12
N ILE A 16 26.70 -25.85 11.44
CA ILE A 16 27.43 -25.15 10.36
C ILE A 16 26.49 -24.64 9.26
N ALA A 17 25.29 -25.21 9.12
CA ALA A 17 24.28 -24.76 8.19
C ALA A 17 23.65 -23.39 8.57
N GLU A 18 23.61 -23.05 9.87
CA GLU A 18 23.10 -21.76 10.36
C GLU A 18 24.13 -20.62 10.30
N ILE A 19 25.43 -20.97 10.22
CA ILE A 19 26.53 -19.99 10.12
C ILE A 19 26.68 -19.42 8.70
N ARG A 20 25.98 -19.94 7.69
CA ARG A 20 26.03 -19.42 6.32
C ARG A 20 25.64 -17.95 6.17
N LEU A 21 25.08 -17.35 7.20
CA LEU A 21 24.63 -15.94 7.20
C LEU A 21 25.74 -14.91 7.48
N LYS A 22 26.98 -15.31 7.90
CA LYS A 22 28.07 -14.35 8.22
C LYS A 22 29.46 -14.91 7.95
N ALA A 23 29.71 -15.59 6.85
CA ALA A 23 31.08 -15.91 6.48
C ALA A 23 31.76 -14.66 5.92
N ILE A 24 32.65 -14.04 6.71
CA ILE A 24 33.68 -13.15 6.14
C ILE A 24 34.64 -14.05 5.38
N ILE A 25 34.53 -14.08 4.06
CA ILE A 25 35.53 -14.74 3.22
C ILE A 25 36.66 -13.75 3.01
N ILE A 26 37.85 -14.15 3.44
CA ILE A 26 39.08 -13.48 3.00
C ILE A 26 39.39 -14.10 1.65
N ASP A 27 39.32 -13.34 0.58
CA ASP A 27 39.66 -13.79 -0.74
C ASP A 27 41.19 -14.04 -0.85
N GLN A 28 41.63 -14.56 -2.01
CA GLN A 28 43.04 -14.84 -2.26
C GLN A 28 43.92 -13.58 -2.25
N THR A 29 43.32 -12.38 -2.25
CA THR A 29 44.02 -11.08 -2.19
C THR A 29 44.11 -10.54 -0.77
N GLY A 30 43.47 -11.19 0.23
CA GLY A 30 43.47 -10.76 1.62
C GLY A 30 42.45 -9.68 1.95
N GLU A 31 41.54 -9.37 1.01
CA GLU A 31 40.45 -8.41 1.25
C GLU A 31 39.30 -9.06 2.03
N ARG A 32 38.76 -8.34 3.02
CA ARG A 32 37.57 -8.74 3.78
C ARG A 32 36.34 -8.39 2.99
N GLY A 33 35.73 -9.36 2.32
CA GLY A 33 34.42 -9.23 1.70
C GLY A 33 33.29 -9.69 2.66
N ILE A 34 32.19 -8.95 2.73
CA ILE A 34 30.95 -9.47 3.32
C ILE A 34 30.32 -10.37 2.27
N TYR A 35 30.35 -11.69 2.49
CA TYR A 35 29.54 -12.59 1.65
C TYR A 35 28.07 -12.47 2.09
N MET A 36 27.27 -11.88 1.21
CA MET A 36 25.84 -11.78 1.41
C MET A 36 25.17 -12.97 0.70
N ASP A 37 24.33 -13.70 1.43
CA ASP A 37 23.47 -14.73 0.85
C ASP A 37 22.59 -14.10 -0.25
N GLU A 38 22.49 -14.77 -1.40
CA GLU A 38 21.71 -14.27 -2.55
C GLU A 38 20.25 -13.99 -2.21
N ARG A 39 19.64 -14.81 -1.34
CA ARG A 39 18.29 -14.59 -0.84
C ARG A 39 18.19 -13.29 -0.04
N LEU A 40 19.09 -13.08 0.90
CA LEU A 40 19.15 -11.84 1.68
C LEU A 40 19.39 -10.62 0.79
N LYS A 41 20.28 -10.75 -0.22
CA LYS A 41 20.53 -9.68 -1.17
C LYS A 41 19.23 -9.26 -1.88
N LYS A 42 18.48 -10.18 -2.44
CA LYS A 42 17.19 -9.89 -3.09
C LYS A 42 16.19 -9.22 -2.16
N GLN A 43 16.12 -9.65 -0.90
CA GLN A 43 15.24 -9.03 0.10
C GLN A 43 15.64 -7.58 0.40
N LEU A 44 16.95 -7.30 0.52
CA LEU A 44 17.44 -5.95 0.75
C LEU A 44 17.27 -5.06 -0.50
N ASP A 45 17.50 -5.60 -1.69
CA ASP A 45 17.24 -4.89 -2.95
C ASP A 45 15.77 -4.49 -3.07
N PHE A 46 14.85 -5.39 -2.70
CA PHE A 46 13.41 -5.08 -2.65
C PHE A 46 13.06 -4.01 -1.61
N ILE A 47 13.64 -4.09 -0.41
CA ILE A 47 13.40 -3.07 0.64
C ILE A 47 13.83 -1.68 0.17
N LEU A 48 14.98 -1.59 -0.54
CA LEU A 48 15.45 -0.32 -1.12
C LEU A 48 14.58 0.13 -2.31
N GLU A 49 14.07 -0.81 -3.10
CA GLU A 49 13.11 -0.49 -4.16
C GLU A 49 11.82 0.07 -3.59
N ALA A 50 11.25 -0.60 -2.59
CA ALA A 50 10.03 -0.16 -1.90
C ALA A 50 10.19 1.22 -1.24
N ASP A 51 11.40 1.64 -0.83
CA ASP A 51 11.64 2.98 -0.28
C ASP A 51 11.26 4.11 -1.25
N LYS A 52 11.27 3.84 -2.56
CA LYS A 52 10.93 4.82 -3.60
C LYS A 52 9.47 5.29 -3.54
N VAL A 53 8.56 4.47 -2.99
CA VAL A 53 7.14 4.82 -2.83
C VAL A 53 6.95 6.10 -2.01
N LYS A 54 7.90 6.44 -1.14
CA LYS A 54 7.91 7.70 -0.38
C LYS A 54 8.00 8.96 -1.25
N ASN A 55 8.40 8.82 -2.52
CA ASN A 55 8.50 9.93 -3.47
C ASN A 55 7.22 10.11 -4.31
N ILE A 56 6.27 9.19 -4.19
CA ILE A 56 4.99 9.26 -4.90
C ILE A 56 4.04 10.11 -4.06
N MET A 57 3.60 11.24 -4.60
CA MET A 57 2.77 12.21 -3.89
C MET A 57 1.32 12.10 -4.34
N ARG A 58 0.43 11.86 -3.40
CA ARG A 58 -1.02 11.81 -3.61
C ARG A 58 -1.62 13.21 -3.72
N GLN A 59 -2.87 13.31 -4.19
CA GLN A 59 -3.57 14.60 -4.21
C GLN A 59 -4.21 14.97 -2.86
N THR A 60 -4.27 14.04 -1.92
CA THR A 60 -4.86 14.22 -0.60
C THR A 60 -3.88 14.91 0.35
N TYR A 61 -4.37 15.88 1.12
CA TYR A 61 -3.59 16.56 2.16
C TYR A 61 -3.59 15.78 3.47
N LEU A 62 -2.52 15.90 4.25
CA LEU A 62 -2.51 15.48 5.66
C LEU A 62 -3.59 16.22 6.45
N ALA A 63 -4.06 15.66 7.55
CA ALA A 63 -5.14 16.21 8.37
C ALA A 63 -4.90 17.64 8.87
N ASP A 64 -3.63 18.11 8.94
CA ASP A 64 -3.29 19.49 9.29
C ASP A 64 -3.30 20.45 8.09
N GLY A 65 -3.56 19.98 6.90
CA GLY A 65 -3.68 20.76 5.66
C GLY A 65 -2.39 21.38 5.13
N LYS A 66 -1.22 21.07 5.71
CA LYS A 66 0.03 21.77 5.35
C LYS A 66 0.74 21.23 4.13
N ARG A 67 0.61 19.94 3.87
CA ARG A 67 1.19 19.27 2.70
C ARG A 67 0.35 18.08 2.27
N LYS A 68 0.56 17.64 1.06
CA LYS A 68 0.02 16.37 0.58
C LYS A 68 0.74 15.20 1.24
N GLU A 69 0.06 14.07 1.38
CA GLU A 69 0.65 12.80 1.82
C GLU A 69 1.38 12.11 0.68
N ASN A 70 2.25 11.15 1.00
CA ASN A 70 2.80 10.21 0.04
C ASN A 70 2.20 8.80 0.26
N ASP A 71 2.42 7.88 -0.70
CA ASP A 71 1.83 6.54 -0.65
C ASP A 71 2.32 5.69 0.54
N ALA A 72 3.55 5.90 1.02
CA ALA A 72 4.02 5.21 2.21
C ALA A 72 3.24 5.65 3.47
N GLU A 73 2.92 6.94 3.59
CA GLU A 73 2.11 7.48 4.70
C GLU A 73 0.67 7.00 4.59
N HIS A 74 0.12 6.97 3.37
CA HIS A 74 -1.19 6.42 3.08
C HIS A 74 -1.28 4.95 3.49
N SER A 75 -0.41 4.09 2.97
CA SER A 75 -0.40 2.65 3.25
C SER A 75 -0.24 2.34 4.74
N TRP A 76 0.65 3.09 5.44
CA TRP A 76 0.78 3.00 6.90
C TRP A 76 -0.52 3.35 7.61
N HIS A 77 -1.20 4.41 7.18
CA HIS A 77 -2.46 4.86 7.77
C HIS A 77 -3.57 3.83 7.55
N LEU A 78 -3.65 3.22 6.35
CA LEU A 78 -4.58 2.13 6.07
C LEU A 78 -4.33 0.91 6.99
N ALA A 79 -3.07 0.53 7.21
CA ALA A 79 -2.75 -0.58 8.10
C ALA A 79 -3.20 -0.31 9.55
N LEU A 80 -3.06 0.93 10.04
CA LEU A 80 -3.58 1.34 11.33
C LEU A 80 -5.11 1.30 11.36
N MET A 81 -5.77 1.84 10.33
CA MET A 81 -7.23 1.81 10.20
C MET A 81 -7.76 0.37 10.15
N ALA A 82 -7.06 -0.55 9.46
CA ALA A 82 -7.44 -1.96 9.40
C ALA A 82 -7.58 -2.60 10.78
N VAL A 83 -6.66 -2.30 11.69
CA VAL A 83 -6.70 -2.80 13.07
C VAL A 83 -7.87 -2.18 13.86
N LEU A 84 -8.08 -0.86 13.71
CA LEU A 84 -9.05 -0.12 14.51
C LEU A 84 -10.49 -0.31 14.05
N LEU A 85 -10.72 -0.49 12.74
CA LEU A 85 -12.06 -0.51 12.14
C LEU A 85 -12.55 -1.92 11.83
N LYS A 86 -11.82 -2.97 12.21
CA LYS A 86 -12.19 -4.38 11.95
C LYS A 86 -13.62 -4.71 12.34
N GLU A 87 -14.10 -4.16 13.45
CA GLU A 87 -15.46 -4.41 13.97
C GLU A 87 -16.58 -3.95 13.02
N TYR A 88 -16.27 -3.11 12.02
CA TYR A 88 -17.25 -2.63 11.01
C TYR A 88 -17.26 -3.48 9.74
N ALA A 89 -16.36 -4.44 9.57
CA ALA A 89 -16.41 -5.39 8.46
C ALA A 89 -17.67 -6.26 8.59
N PRO A 90 -18.40 -6.52 7.48
CA PRO A 90 -19.64 -7.31 7.52
C PRO A 90 -19.39 -8.80 7.72
N GLU A 91 -18.19 -9.26 7.43
CA GLU A 91 -17.71 -10.63 7.57
C GLU A 91 -16.43 -10.66 8.39
N GLU A 92 -16.06 -11.83 8.90
CA GLU A 92 -14.76 -11.96 9.56
C GLU A 92 -13.63 -11.84 8.52
N VAL A 93 -12.69 -10.92 8.79
CA VAL A 93 -11.52 -10.68 7.95
C VAL A 93 -10.23 -11.05 8.67
N ASP A 94 -9.30 -11.66 7.94
CA ASP A 94 -7.98 -11.98 8.45
C ASP A 94 -7.04 -10.77 8.32
N LEU A 95 -6.76 -10.11 9.45
CA LEU A 95 -5.84 -8.96 9.48
C LEU A 95 -4.41 -9.35 9.09
N SER A 96 -4.00 -10.61 9.26
CA SER A 96 -2.68 -11.08 8.79
C SER A 96 -2.56 -11.04 7.26
N LYS A 97 -3.69 -11.00 6.56
CA LYS A 97 -3.79 -10.82 5.11
C LYS A 97 -4.06 -9.37 4.72
N VAL A 98 -4.99 -8.69 5.39
CA VAL A 98 -5.35 -7.29 5.09
C VAL A 98 -4.16 -6.34 5.28
N ILE A 99 -3.42 -6.46 6.40
CA ILE A 99 -2.30 -5.54 6.69
C ILE A 99 -1.21 -5.61 5.62
N PRO A 100 -0.65 -6.79 5.25
CA PRO A 100 0.26 -6.86 4.11
C PRO A 100 -0.34 -6.34 2.82
N MET A 101 -1.62 -6.65 2.53
CA MET A 101 -2.33 -6.20 1.32
C MET A 101 -2.31 -4.66 1.19
N VAL A 102 -2.74 -3.93 2.23
CA VAL A 102 -2.73 -2.47 2.20
C VAL A 102 -1.34 -1.84 2.28
N LEU A 103 -0.32 -2.57 2.76
CA LEU A 103 1.05 -2.08 2.76
C LEU A 103 1.72 -2.16 1.39
N ILE A 104 1.25 -3.07 0.51
CA ILE A 104 1.91 -3.31 -0.76
C ILE A 104 1.11 -2.83 -1.98
N HIS A 105 -0.20 -2.53 -1.84
CA HIS A 105 -1.09 -2.29 -2.98
C HIS A 105 -0.59 -1.17 -3.91
N ASP A 106 -0.07 -0.07 -3.35
CA ASP A 106 0.43 1.08 -4.09
C ASP A 106 1.95 1.01 -4.43
N LEU A 107 2.68 -0.08 -4.09
CA LEU A 107 4.08 -0.22 -4.51
C LEU A 107 4.24 -0.22 -6.05
N VAL A 108 3.22 -0.65 -6.76
CA VAL A 108 3.18 -0.64 -8.23
C VAL A 108 3.27 0.77 -8.81
N GLU A 109 2.89 1.78 -8.06
CA GLU A 109 2.94 3.17 -8.47
C GLU A 109 4.38 3.72 -8.61
N ILE A 110 5.38 3.02 -8.06
CA ILE A 110 6.79 3.34 -8.29
C ILE A 110 7.11 3.42 -9.79
N ASP A 111 6.51 2.53 -10.60
CA ASP A 111 6.68 2.51 -12.05
C ASP A 111 5.47 3.07 -12.79
N ALA A 112 4.26 2.76 -12.30
CA ALA A 112 3.02 3.17 -12.95
C ALA A 112 2.69 4.66 -12.73
N GLY A 113 3.15 5.25 -11.63
CA GLY A 113 2.78 6.59 -11.16
C GLY A 113 1.39 6.62 -10.55
N ASP A 114 1.19 7.49 -9.54
CA ASP A 114 -0.14 7.74 -8.96
C ASP A 114 -1.11 8.21 -10.04
N THR A 115 -2.21 7.51 -10.19
CA THR A 115 -3.30 7.89 -11.08
C THR A 115 -4.40 8.53 -10.23
N TYR A 116 -4.58 9.85 -10.38
CA TYR A 116 -5.60 10.57 -9.64
C TYR A 116 -6.97 9.91 -9.80
N ALA A 117 -7.63 9.63 -8.69
CA ALA A 117 -8.86 8.82 -8.62
C ALA A 117 -10.01 9.31 -9.52
N TYR A 118 -9.98 10.57 -9.96
CA TYR A 118 -10.99 11.19 -10.83
C TYR A 118 -10.47 11.49 -12.24
N ASP A 119 -9.28 10.99 -12.62
CA ASP A 119 -8.72 11.08 -13.98
C ASP A 119 -9.21 9.91 -14.85
N ALA A 120 -10.23 10.16 -15.66
CA ALA A 120 -10.78 9.16 -16.58
C ALA A 120 -9.84 8.73 -17.70
N VAL A 121 -8.86 9.57 -18.08
CA VAL A 121 -7.91 9.28 -19.16
C VAL A 121 -6.78 8.40 -18.65
N GLY A 122 -6.19 8.74 -17.50
CA GLY A 122 -5.17 7.94 -16.84
C GLY A 122 -5.67 6.54 -16.46
N GLY A 123 -6.92 6.42 -16.01
CA GLY A 123 -7.54 5.15 -15.62
C GLY A 123 -7.66 4.11 -16.74
N ALA A 124 -7.74 4.53 -18.01
CA ALA A 124 -7.92 3.59 -19.13
C ALA A 124 -6.72 2.65 -19.36
N THR A 125 -5.51 3.02 -18.95
CA THR A 125 -4.29 2.22 -19.08
C THR A 125 -3.69 1.79 -17.73
N GLN A 126 -4.33 2.18 -16.64
CA GLN A 126 -3.83 2.00 -15.28
C GLN A 126 -3.51 0.54 -14.99
N HIS A 127 -4.47 -0.35 -15.14
CA HIS A 127 -4.30 -1.77 -14.83
C HIS A 127 -3.12 -2.41 -15.59
N THR A 128 -2.96 -2.14 -16.89
CA THR A 128 -1.84 -2.71 -17.67
C THR A 128 -0.48 -2.19 -17.20
N ARG A 129 -0.41 -0.91 -16.79
CA ARG A 129 0.83 -0.32 -16.24
C ARG A 129 1.17 -0.91 -14.87
N GLU A 130 0.16 -1.05 -14.02
CA GLU A 130 0.30 -1.62 -12.67
C GLU A 130 0.65 -3.09 -12.69
N GLU A 131 0.07 -3.88 -13.59
CA GLU A 131 0.43 -5.30 -13.78
C GLU A 131 1.90 -5.46 -14.19
N ALA A 132 2.38 -4.67 -15.15
CA ALA A 132 3.79 -4.68 -15.54
C ALA A 132 4.71 -4.26 -14.39
N ALA A 133 4.31 -3.25 -13.61
CA ALA A 133 5.02 -2.80 -12.42
C ALA A 133 5.07 -3.89 -11.34
N ALA A 134 3.95 -4.56 -11.05
CA ALA A 134 3.85 -5.66 -10.09
C ALA A 134 4.80 -6.81 -10.44
N GLN A 135 4.81 -7.23 -11.71
CA GLN A 135 5.72 -8.28 -12.19
C GLN A 135 7.19 -7.90 -11.98
N ARG A 136 7.58 -6.65 -12.26
CA ARG A 136 8.94 -6.16 -12.05
C ARG A 136 9.30 -6.06 -10.58
N ILE A 137 8.47 -5.37 -9.79
CA ILE A 137 8.79 -5.01 -8.40
C ILE A 137 8.82 -6.26 -7.52
N TYR A 138 7.78 -7.10 -7.56
CA TYR A 138 7.72 -8.33 -6.76
C TYR A 138 8.71 -9.39 -7.29
N GLY A 139 9.07 -9.33 -8.58
CA GLY A 139 10.13 -10.16 -9.18
C GLY A 139 11.55 -9.89 -8.66
N ILE A 140 11.80 -8.81 -7.92
CA ILE A 140 13.08 -8.54 -7.24
C ILE A 140 13.30 -9.55 -6.10
N LEU A 141 12.23 -9.95 -5.42
CA LEU A 141 12.27 -10.87 -4.29
C LEU A 141 12.67 -12.31 -4.70
N PRO A 142 13.06 -13.16 -3.72
CA PRO A 142 13.04 -14.60 -3.92
C PRO A 142 11.68 -15.07 -4.42
N GLU A 143 11.67 -16.08 -5.29
CA GLU A 143 10.47 -16.55 -6.02
C GLU A 143 9.25 -16.80 -5.11
N ASP A 144 9.47 -17.46 -3.96
CA ASP A 144 8.41 -17.74 -2.99
C ASP A 144 7.78 -16.47 -2.40
N GLN A 145 8.59 -15.49 -2.05
CA GLN A 145 8.12 -14.22 -1.48
C GLN A 145 7.53 -13.31 -2.57
N GLY A 146 8.18 -13.24 -3.72
CA GLY A 146 7.70 -12.46 -4.85
C GLY A 146 6.34 -12.93 -5.34
N LYS A 147 6.17 -14.26 -5.48
CA LYS A 147 4.88 -14.85 -5.84
C LYS A 147 3.81 -14.55 -4.79
N TRP A 148 4.12 -14.67 -3.50
CA TRP A 148 3.16 -14.40 -2.45
C TRP A 148 2.67 -12.95 -2.46
N LEU A 149 3.56 -11.96 -2.64
CA LEU A 149 3.16 -10.55 -2.70
C LEU A 149 2.40 -10.23 -4.00
N TYR A 150 2.80 -10.84 -5.11
CA TYR A 150 2.09 -10.69 -6.38
C TYR A 150 0.66 -11.24 -6.30
N ASP A 151 0.48 -12.47 -5.77
CA ASP A 151 -0.85 -13.08 -5.57
C ASP A 151 -1.72 -12.20 -4.65
N LEU A 152 -1.12 -11.61 -3.60
CA LEU A 152 -1.83 -10.74 -2.67
C LEU A 152 -2.27 -9.42 -3.32
N TRP A 153 -1.46 -8.87 -4.20
CA TRP A 153 -1.81 -7.71 -5.02
C TRP A 153 -2.92 -8.04 -6.02
N GLU A 154 -2.84 -9.19 -6.71
CA GLU A 154 -3.92 -9.65 -7.60
C GLU A 154 -5.25 -9.85 -6.84
N GLU A 155 -5.22 -10.38 -5.64
CA GLU A 155 -6.43 -10.51 -4.81
C GLU A 155 -7.01 -9.15 -4.44
N PHE A 156 -6.18 -8.16 -4.15
CA PHE A 156 -6.62 -6.79 -3.93
C PHE A 156 -7.31 -6.25 -5.19
N GLU A 157 -6.66 -6.30 -6.34
CA GLU A 157 -7.22 -5.81 -7.60
C GLU A 157 -8.53 -6.52 -8.02
N ALA A 158 -8.63 -7.83 -7.76
CA ALA A 158 -9.83 -8.60 -8.07
C ALA A 158 -11.07 -8.13 -7.28
N TYR A 159 -10.88 -7.58 -6.07
CA TYR A 159 -11.97 -7.07 -5.23
C TYR A 159 -13.06 -8.11 -4.91
N GLU A 160 -12.73 -9.39 -4.77
CA GLU A 160 -13.73 -10.46 -4.63
C GLU A 160 -13.86 -10.99 -3.20
N ILE A 161 -12.73 -11.22 -2.51
CA ILE A 161 -12.70 -11.80 -1.16
C ILE A 161 -13.01 -10.73 -0.09
N PRO A 162 -13.49 -11.13 1.10
CA PRO A 162 -13.80 -10.20 2.20
C PRO A 162 -12.65 -9.27 2.58
N GLU A 163 -11.42 -9.81 2.63
CA GLU A 163 -10.22 -9.05 2.93
C GLU A 163 -9.95 -7.94 1.89
N ALA A 164 -10.09 -8.25 0.60
CA ALA A 164 -9.93 -7.27 -0.47
C ALA A 164 -11.02 -6.19 -0.41
N LYS A 165 -12.28 -6.58 -0.19
CA LYS A 165 -13.39 -5.62 -0.02
C LYS A 165 -13.16 -4.69 1.16
N TYR A 166 -12.65 -5.23 2.27
CA TYR A 166 -12.32 -4.44 3.44
C TYR A 166 -11.12 -3.53 3.18
N ALA A 167 -10.06 -4.02 2.55
CA ALA A 167 -8.89 -3.23 2.15
C ALA A 167 -9.27 -2.05 1.23
N HIS A 168 -10.07 -2.29 0.21
CA HIS A 168 -10.59 -1.22 -0.68
C HIS A 168 -11.49 -0.22 0.06
N MET A 169 -12.28 -0.66 1.04
CA MET A 169 -13.05 0.28 1.86
C MET A 169 -12.11 1.20 2.64
N LEU A 170 -11.02 0.67 3.19
CA LEU A 170 -10.00 1.49 3.89
C LEU A 170 -9.35 2.48 2.92
N ASP A 171 -8.90 2.02 1.75
CA ASP A 171 -8.30 2.85 0.70
C ASP A 171 -9.21 3.99 0.25
N ASN A 172 -10.49 3.70 0.03
CA ASN A 172 -11.46 4.69 -0.39
C ASN A 172 -11.88 5.66 0.72
N SER A 173 -11.92 5.20 1.98
CA SER A 173 -12.40 6.01 3.10
C SER A 173 -11.34 6.96 3.67
N GLN A 174 -10.06 6.55 3.67
CA GLN A 174 -8.97 7.35 4.23
C GLN A 174 -8.86 8.75 3.57
N PRO A 175 -8.79 8.87 2.23
CA PRO A 175 -8.74 10.18 1.58
C PRO A 175 -9.98 11.03 1.85
N LEU A 176 -11.15 10.40 2.02
CA LEU A 176 -12.38 11.12 2.33
C LEU A 176 -12.34 11.70 3.75
N PHE A 177 -11.84 10.94 4.73
CA PHE A 177 -11.66 11.43 6.09
C PHE A 177 -10.65 12.57 6.16
N LEU A 178 -9.55 12.51 5.40
CA LEU A 178 -8.59 13.60 5.32
C LEU A 178 -9.16 14.84 4.63
N ASN A 179 -9.96 14.66 3.56
CA ASN A 179 -10.67 15.78 2.95
C ASN A 179 -11.66 16.43 3.92
N ASN A 180 -12.38 15.64 4.72
CA ASN A 180 -13.23 16.20 5.76
C ASN A 180 -12.42 16.98 6.82
N ALA A 181 -11.30 16.42 7.28
CA ALA A 181 -10.44 17.08 8.28
C ALA A 181 -9.80 18.38 7.79
N THR A 182 -9.59 18.52 6.48
CA THR A 182 -9.01 19.70 5.83
C THR A 182 -10.06 20.63 5.20
N ASP A 183 -11.32 20.48 5.56
CA ASP A 183 -12.44 21.27 5.05
C ASP A 183 -12.52 21.26 3.51
N GLY A 184 -12.22 20.12 2.89
CA GLY A 184 -12.38 19.86 1.47
C GLY A 184 -11.31 20.46 0.56
N ILE A 185 -10.13 20.83 1.05
CA ILE A 185 -9.08 21.51 0.26
C ILE A 185 -8.88 20.86 -1.10
N SER A 186 -8.59 19.55 -1.13
CA SER A 186 -8.33 18.83 -2.40
C SER A 186 -9.55 18.79 -3.31
N TRP A 187 -10.74 18.65 -2.77
CA TRP A 187 -11.97 18.64 -3.56
C TRP A 187 -12.25 19.99 -4.23
N VAL A 188 -12.00 21.10 -3.50
CA VAL A 188 -12.13 22.44 -4.05
C VAL A 188 -11.07 22.70 -5.13
N GLU A 189 -9.80 22.33 -4.87
CA GLU A 189 -8.71 22.50 -5.83
C GLU A 189 -9.00 21.85 -7.18
N HIS A 190 -9.60 20.65 -7.15
CA HIS A 190 -9.86 19.86 -8.35
C HIS A 190 -11.29 19.98 -8.90
N GLY A 191 -12.15 20.80 -8.27
CA GLY A 191 -13.55 20.95 -8.70
C GLY A 191 -14.30 19.63 -8.73
N VAL A 192 -14.14 18.80 -7.68
CA VAL A 192 -14.67 17.45 -7.62
C VAL A 192 -16.18 17.44 -7.55
N LYS A 193 -16.80 16.56 -8.33
CA LYS A 193 -18.25 16.39 -8.40
C LYS A 193 -18.73 15.26 -7.52
N LYS A 194 -19.93 15.38 -6.98
CA LYS A 194 -20.60 14.35 -6.18
C LYS A 194 -20.66 13.00 -6.92
N SER A 195 -21.04 13.02 -8.20
CA SER A 195 -21.09 11.82 -9.04
C SER A 195 -19.75 11.08 -9.16
N GLN A 196 -18.64 11.80 -9.20
CA GLN A 196 -17.29 11.20 -9.26
C GLN A 196 -16.97 10.46 -7.95
N ILE A 197 -17.27 11.07 -6.80
CA ILE A 197 -17.06 10.44 -5.48
C ILE A 197 -17.91 9.16 -5.38
N TYR A 198 -19.19 9.21 -5.74
CA TYR A 198 -20.07 8.04 -5.69
C TYR A 198 -19.65 6.94 -6.68
N THR A 199 -19.15 7.30 -7.85
CA THR A 199 -18.65 6.33 -8.84
C THR A 199 -17.42 5.59 -8.30
N ARG A 200 -16.45 6.30 -7.74
CA ARG A 200 -15.26 5.73 -7.10
C ARG A 200 -15.66 4.78 -5.96
N ASN A 201 -16.60 5.20 -5.15
CA ASN A 201 -16.98 4.52 -3.91
C ASN A 201 -18.17 3.55 -4.05
N ARG A 202 -18.59 3.21 -5.28
CA ARG A 202 -19.82 2.40 -5.53
C ARG A 202 -19.84 1.06 -4.82
N ARG A 203 -18.68 0.46 -4.51
CA ARG A 203 -18.53 -0.83 -3.83
C ARG A 203 -18.02 -0.72 -2.40
N THR A 204 -17.70 0.47 -1.90
CA THR A 204 -17.11 0.68 -0.57
C THR A 204 -18.00 0.09 0.55
N GLY A 205 -19.31 0.14 0.39
CA GLY A 205 -20.26 -0.48 1.32
C GLY A 205 -20.15 -2.00 1.43
N GLU A 206 -19.54 -2.69 0.46
CA GLU A 206 -19.29 -4.14 0.56
C GLU A 206 -18.25 -4.47 1.64
N GLY A 207 -17.29 -3.57 1.88
CA GLY A 207 -16.24 -3.75 2.89
C GLY A 207 -16.61 -3.28 4.30
N ALA A 208 -17.45 -2.23 4.44
CA ALA A 208 -17.99 -1.77 5.71
C ALA A 208 -19.23 -0.86 5.49
N PRO A 209 -20.45 -1.39 5.56
CA PRO A 209 -21.66 -0.61 5.29
C PRO A 209 -21.82 0.62 6.17
N LYS A 210 -21.54 0.52 7.47
CA LYS A 210 -21.64 1.65 8.42
C LYS A 210 -20.64 2.76 8.14
N ILE A 211 -19.43 2.41 7.71
CA ILE A 211 -18.43 3.40 7.31
C ILE A 211 -18.90 4.12 6.05
N TRP A 212 -19.46 3.38 5.09
CA TRP A 212 -20.01 3.97 3.86
C TRP A 212 -21.19 4.92 4.15
N GLU A 213 -22.11 4.56 5.04
CA GLU A 213 -23.20 5.45 5.48
C GLU A 213 -22.64 6.77 6.03
N TYR A 214 -21.65 6.70 6.91
CA TYR A 214 -21.00 7.89 7.46
C TYR A 214 -20.27 8.72 6.38
N MET A 215 -19.59 8.07 5.44
CA MET A 215 -18.97 8.76 4.31
C MET A 215 -19.99 9.54 3.48
N GLN A 216 -21.16 8.98 3.23
CA GLN A 216 -22.24 9.66 2.49
C GLN A 216 -22.72 10.91 3.22
N GLU A 217 -22.88 10.87 4.53
CA GLU A 217 -23.20 12.04 5.34
C GLU A 217 -22.13 13.15 5.22
N LEU A 218 -20.84 12.78 5.27
CA LEU A 218 -19.74 13.73 5.09
C LEU A 218 -19.75 14.34 3.68
N ILE A 219 -19.97 13.55 2.64
CA ILE A 219 -20.06 14.05 1.26
C ILE A 219 -21.19 15.08 1.16
N ASP A 220 -22.37 14.78 1.71
CA ASP A 220 -23.52 15.70 1.66
C ASP A 220 -23.24 17.01 2.41
N GLN A 221 -22.60 16.95 3.56
CA GLN A 221 -22.15 18.16 4.28
C GLN A 221 -21.19 19.00 3.45
N HIS A 222 -20.27 18.38 2.70
CA HIS A 222 -19.34 19.11 1.83
C HIS A 222 -20.00 19.64 0.55
N VAL A 223 -21.09 19.02 0.08
CA VAL A 223 -21.95 19.59 -0.96
C VAL A 223 -22.65 20.86 -0.44
N GLU A 224 -23.24 20.80 0.76
CA GLU A 224 -23.91 21.94 1.38
C GLU A 224 -22.94 23.13 1.63
N LYS A 225 -21.69 22.84 1.98
CA LYS A 225 -20.64 23.85 2.13
C LYS A 225 -20.10 24.39 0.80
N GLY A 226 -20.45 23.77 -0.34
CA GLY A 226 -19.95 24.13 -1.67
C GLY A 226 -18.52 23.66 -1.98
N HIS A 227 -17.97 22.73 -1.21
CA HIS A 227 -16.64 22.13 -1.46
C HIS A 227 -16.69 21.03 -2.51
N VAL A 228 -17.87 20.40 -2.69
CA VAL A 228 -18.16 19.38 -3.70
C VAL A 228 -19.28 19.88 -4.58
N ILE A 229 -19.11 19.77 -5.91
CA ILE A 229 -20.11 20.22 -6.88
C ILE A 229 -21.25 19.21 -6.92
N ASP A 230 -22.47 19.65 -6.64
CA ASP A 230 -23.67 18.83 -6.80
C ASP A 230 -24.09 18.77 -8.27
N ASP A 231 -23.81 17.65 -8.91
CA ASP A 231 -24.22 17.35 -10.27
C ASP A 231 -25.27 16.21 -10.32
N MET A 232 -25.71 15.74 -9.15
CA MET A 232 -26.69 14.65 -9.03
C MET A 232 -28.10 15.14 -8.69
N SER A 233 -28.23 16.32 -8.09
CA SER A 233 -29.56 16.95 -7.89
C SER A 233 -30.14 17.34 -9.23
N LYS A 234 -31.39 16.97 -9.49
CA LYS A 234 -32.12 17.46 -10.67
C LYS A 234 -32.24 18.98 -10.56
N LYS A 235 -31.70 19.72 -11.54
CA LYS A 235 -32.05 21.12 -11.72
C LYS A 235 -33.53 21.15 -12.03
N GLU A 236 -34.33 21.67 -11.09
CA GLU A 236 -35.71 22.03 -11.36
C GLU A 236 -35.81 23.13 -12.43
#